data_2093e0f87a339cc893987f60d1e491ac
#
_entry.id   2093e0f87a339cc893987f60d1e491ac
#
_cell.length_a   1.000
_cell.length_b   1.000
_cell.length_c   1.000
_cell.angle_alpha   90.00
_cell.angle_beta   90.00
_cell.angle_gamma   90.00
#
_symmetry.space_group_name_H-M   'P 1'
#
loop_
_entity.id
_entity.type
_entity.pdbx_description
1 polymer ?
#
loop_
_entity_poly.entity_id
_entity_poly.type
_entity_poly.pdbx_seq_one_letter_code
_entity_poly.pdbx_strand_id
1 'polypeptide(L)'
;GAKPLYLTCAFVIEEGFPMEKLEEIAAAMEKTAKEAGVHIVSGDTKVAGKGQVDGIFITTTGMGEIEEGVNVAGNLAAPGDAIIVTGDIGRHGCTILLEREDFGIDADVTSDCAPLWGTVKAVMETTHDLHVIRDATRGGVGTVLYEIAGESNVGIKLDAAAVPVKPEVKGVCGMLGLEPLYLACEGRMVIMAPKAEAEKIVETLKKCPYSADAAIIGEVIADQPGRVVMETEIGTQALLPQPGGELLPR
;
A
#
# COMPACT_ATOMS: atom_id res chain seq x y z
N GLY A 1 6.02 -5.04 -11.32
CA GLY A 1 6.25 -6.25 -12.10
C GLY A 1 7.65 -6.86 -11.95
N ALA A 2 8.50 -6.29 -11.09
CA ALA A 2 9.85 -6.81 -10.87
C ALA A 2 9.86 -7.92 -9.81
N LYS A 3 10.52 -9.04 -10.10
CA LYS A 3 10.86 -10.06 -9.12
C LYS A 3 11.96 -9.51 -8.19
N PRO A 4 11.72 -9.36 -6.89
CA PRO A 4 12.75 -8.88 -5.97
C PRO A 4 13.85 -9.93 -5.78
N LEU A 5 15.11 -9.47 -5.71
CA LEU A 5 16.27 -10.35 -5.60
C LEU A 5 17.12 -10.00 -4.37
N TYR A 6 17.50 -8.75 -4.25
CA TYR A 6 18.48 -8.30 -3.27
C TYR A 6 18.02 -7.04 -2.54
N LEU A 7 18.46 -6.91 -1.29
CA LEU A 7 18.34 -5.70 -0.48
C LEU A 7 19.71 -5.27 0.01
N THR A 8 19.93 -3.97 0.09
CA THR A 8 20.92 -3.39 1.01
C THR A 8 20.21 -2.87 2.24
N CYS A 9 20.89 -2.79 3.38
CA CYS A 9 20.29 -2.34 4.62
C CYS A 9 21.28 -1.49 5.40
N ALA A 10 20.94 -0.24 5.68
CA ALA A 10 21.70 0.66 6.51
C ALA A 10 20.98 0.95 7.84
N PHE A 11 21.74 0.93 8.93
CA PHE A 11 21.26 1.24 10.27
C PHE A 11 21.91 2.53 10.77
N VAL A 12 21.11 3.44 11.31
CA VAL A 12 21.59 4.55 12.15
C VAL A 12 20.98 4.35 13.53
N ILE A 13 21.82 4.10 14.52
CA ILE A 13 21.43 3.65 15.85
C ILE A 13 21.86 4.68 16.89
N GLU A 14 20.96 5.06 17.79
CA GLU A 14 21.30 5.93 18.90
C GLU A 14 22.20 5.21 19.91
N GLU A 15 23.19 5.92 20.44
CA GLU A 15 24.02 5.43 21.55
C GLU A 15 23.16 5.04 22.76
N GLY A 16 23.30 3.79 23.20
CA GLY A 16 22.50 3.24 24.31
C GLY A 16 21.23 2.49 23.86
N PHE A 17 20.99 2.34 22.55
CA PHE A 17 19.89 1.49 22.05
C PHE A 17 20.07 0.05 22.56
N PRO A 18 19.03 -0.61 23.11
CA PRO A 18 19.15 -1.95 23.70
C PRO A 18 19.53 -3.01 22.66
N MET A 19 20.58 -3.79 22.94
CA MET A 19 21.03 -4.88 22.05
C MET A 19 19.96 -5.93 21.81
N GLU A 20 19.18 -6.29 22.83
CA GLU A 20 18.07 -7.26 22.73
C GLU A 20 17.05 -6.81 21.68
N LYS A 21 16.67 -5.51 21.67
CA LYS A 21 15.77 -4.96 20.64
C LYS A 21 16.38 -4.99 19.25
N LEU A 22 17.70 -4.74 19.14
CA LEU A 22 18.38 -4.81 17.85
C LEU A 22 18.40 -6.24 17.31
N GLU A 23 18.61 -7.23 18.17
CA GLU A 23 18.56 -8.65 17.83
C GLU A 23 17.14 -9.08 17.38
N GLU A 24 16.10 -8.61 18.08
CA GLU A 24 14.69 -8.84 17.69
C GLU A 24 14.38 -8.26 16.30
N ILE A 25 14.83 -7.03 16.03
CA ILE A 25 14.67 -6.38 14.72
C ILE A 25 15.38 -7.18 13.64
N ALA A 26 16.65 -7.56 13.87
CA ALA A 26 17.42 -8.32 12.90
C ALA A 26 16.79 -9.70 12.60
N ALA A 27 16.27 -10.39 13.60
CA ALA A 27 15.57 -11.65 13.45
C ALA A 27 14.25 -11.49 12.66
N ALA A 28 13.49 -10.42 12.92
CA ALA A 28 12.27 -10.11 12.18
C ALA A 28 12.57 -9.79 10.70
N MET A 29 13.64 -9.04 10.43
CA MET A 29 14.11 -8.74 9.09
C MET A 29 14.53 -10.00 8.33
N GLU A 30 15.30 -10.89 8.97
CA GLU A 30 15.70 -12.17 8.37
C GLU A 30 14.49 -13.02 8.00
N LYS A 31 13.53 -13.14 8.91
CA LYS A 31 12.28 -13.89 8.68
C LYS A 31 11.52 -13.34 7.49
N THR A 32 11.30 -12.02 7.44
CA THR A 32 10.55 -11.36 6.34
C THR A 32 11.31 -11.44 5.02
N ALA A 33 12.63 -11.29 5.02
CA ALA A 33 13.45 -11.45 3.81
C ALA A 33 13.35 -12.87 3.24
N LYS A 34 13.37 -13.89 4.10
CA LYS A 34 13.15 -15.30 3.69
C LYS A 34 11.76 -15.52 3.09
N GLU A 35 10.72 -14.96 3.70
CA GLU A 35 9.34 -15.03 3.20
C GLU A 35 9.22 -14.34 1.83
N ALA A 36 9.82 -13.16 1.68
CA ALA A 36 9.84 -12.42 0.42
C ALA A 36 10.75 -13.05 -0.65
N GLY A 37 11.59 -14.02 -0.30
CA GLY A 37 12.54 -14.64 -1.20
C GLY A 37 13.70 -13.74 -1.62
N VAL A 38 14.07 -12.75 -0.78
CA VAL A 38 15.13 -11.78 -1.04
C VAL A 38 16.34 -12.03 -0.15
N HIS A 39 17.53 -11.58 -0.61
CA HIS A 39 18.76 -11.65 0.16
C HIS A 39 19.23 -10.25 0.53
N ILE A 40 19.54 -10.04 1.82
CA ILE A 40 20.25 -8.83 2.26
C ILE A 40 21.73 -9.06 1.98
N VAL A 41 22.27 -8.36 0.99
CA VAL A 41 23.63 -8.66 0.44
C VAL A 41 24.67 -7.63 0.87
N SER A 42 24.25 -6.47 1.38
CA SER A 42 25.17 -5.43 1.85
C SER A 42 24.44 -4.54 2.86
N GLY A 43 25.23 -3.87 3.67
CA GLY A 43 24.71 -2.90 4.64
C GLY A 43 25.81 -2.08 5.27
N ASP A 44 25.39 -1.09 6.06
CA ASP A 44 26.27 -0.28 6.88
C ASP A 44 25.59 0.00 8.22
N THR A 45 26.39 0.25 9.24
CA THR A 45 25.89 0.59 10.59
C THR A 45 26.63 1.79 11.14
N LYS A 46 25.87 2.83 11.47
CA LYS A 46 26.38 4.04 12.13
C LYS A 46 25.77 4.15 13.51
N VAL A 47 26.60 4.27 14.54
CA VAL A 47 26.15 4.68 15.88
C VAL A 47 26.26 6.21 15.96
N ALA A 48 25.16 6.88 16.29
CA ALA A 48 25.07 8.32 16.52
C ALA A 48 25.04 8.59 18.02
N GLY A 49 25.52 9.75 18.44
CA GLY A 49 25.47 10.14 19.84
C GLY A 49 24.05 10.30 20.36
N LYS A 50 23.88 10.19 21.67
CA LYS A 50 22.58 10.29 22.34
C LYS A 50 21.86 11.60 22.01
N GLY A 51 20.60 11.51 21.62
CA GLY A 51 19.76 12.65 21.21
C GLY A 51 20.01 13.15 19.78
N GLN A 52 20.90 12.50 19.00
CA GLN A 52 21.12 12.86 17.60
C GLN A 52 20.19 12.14 16.61
N VAL A 53 19.63 11.03 17.04
CA VAL A 53 18.60 10.25 16.33
C VAL A 53 17.59 9.73 17.34
N ASP A 54 16.39 9.39 16.89
CA ASP A 54 15.34 8.83 17.73
C ASP A 54 15.40 7.29 17.67
N GLY A 55 16.16 6.70 18.58
CA GLY A 55 16.32 5.26 18.74
C GLY A 55 17.05 4.63 17.55
N ILE A 56 16.32 4.22 16.49
CA ILE A 56 16.90 3.54 15.33
C ILE A 56 16.20 3.93 14.04
N PHE A 57 17.01 4.23 13.01
CA PHE A 57 16.53 4.37 11.62
C PHE A 57 17.10 3.26 10.77
N ILE A 58 16.22 2.64 9.97
CA ILE A 58 16.58 1.53 9.07
C ILE A 58 16.19 1.95 7.66
N THR A 59 17.17 1.93 6.75
CA THR A 59 16.96 2.24 5.34
C THR A 59 17.32 1.04 4.49
N THR A 60 16.39 0.59 3.67
CA THR A 60 16.62 -0.51 2.73
C THR A 60 16.52 -0.01 1.30
N THR A 61 17.35 -0.61 0.41
CA THR A 61 17.23 -0.39 -1.04
C THR A 61 17.10 -1.75 -1.71
N GLY A 62 16.01 -1.91 -2.50
CA GLY A 62 15.72 -3.14 -3.20
C GLY A 62 16.22 -3.13 -4.64
N MET A 63 16.68 -4.29 -5.12
CA MET A 63 16.91 -4.57 -6.54
C MET A 63 16.10 -5.79 -6.97
N GLY A 64 15.48 -5.70 -8.15
CA GLY A 64 14.71 -6.77 -8.75
C GLY A 64 14.93 -6.86 -10.25
N GLU A 65 14.42 -7.91 -10.85
CA GLU A 65 14.47 -8.16 -12.28
C GLU A 65 13.06 -8.14 -12.85
N ILE A 66 12.88 -7.37 -13.94
CA ILE A 66 11.61 -7.35 -14.69
C ILE A 66 11.74 -8.39 -15.80
N GLU A 67 10.80 -9.32 -15.87
CA GLU A 67 10.76 -10.34 -16.91
C GLU A 67 10.44 -9.72 -18.28
N GLU A 68 10.97 -10.31 -19.34
CA GLU A 68 10.71 -9.84 -20.70
C GLU A 68 9.20 -9.88 -21.02
N GLY A 69 8.68 -8.79 -21.58
CA GLY A 69 7.27 -8.66 -21.91
C GLY A 69 6.39 -8.10 -20.80
N VAL A 70 6.90 -7.93 -19.58
CA VAL A 70 6.18 -7.24 -18.49
C VAL A 70 6.24 -5.72 -18.73
N ASN A 71 5.07 -5.11 -18.88
CA ASN A 71 4.94 -3.66 -19.06
C ASN A 71 3.86 -3.12 -18.13
N VAL A 72 4.25 -2.81 -16.91
CA VAL A 72 3.37 -2.30 -15.85
C VAL A 72 3.94 -0.99 -15.34
N ALA A 73 3.16 0.09 -15.39
CA ALA A 73 3.59 1.41 -14.91
C ALA A 73 2.39 2.30 -14.53
N GLY A 74 2.64 3.31 -13.69
CA GLY A 74 1.58 4.21 -13.18
C GLY A 74 0.88 5.05 -14.27
N ASN A 75 1.48 5.22 -15.42
CA ASN A 75 0.97 5.99 -16.55
C ASN A 75 0.29 5.13 -17.65
N LEU A 76 0.01 3.87 -17.38
CA LEU A 76 -0.57 2.94 -18.35
C LEU A 76 -2.06 2.63 -18.11
N ALA A 77 -2.70 3.28 -17.14
CA ALA A 77 -4.14 3.10 -16.94
C ALA A 77 -4.94 3.55 -18.16
N ALA A 78 -5.89 2.73 -18.58
CA ALA A 78 -6.70 2.97 -19.76
C ALA A 78 -8.20 3.00 -19.42
N PRO A 79 -9.01 3.85 -20.10
CA PRO A 79 -10.46 3.81 -19.93
C PRO A 79 -11.04 2.41 -20.18
N GLY A 80 -11.86 1.95 -19.23
CA GLY A 80 -12.41 0.59 -19.21
C GLY A 80 -11.65 -0.39 -18.34
N ASP A 81 -10.54 0.03 -17.71
CA ASP A 81 -9.89 -0.76 -16.68
C ASP A 81 -10.74 -0.81 -15.42
N ALA A 82 -10.76 -1.97 -14.78
CA ALA A 82 -11.22 -2.11 -13.42
C ALA A 82 -10.11 -1.69 -12.45
N ILE A 83 -10.50 -1.10 -11.33
CA ILE A 83 -9.62 -0.72 -10.23
C ILE A 83 -9.80 -1.72 -9.11
N ILE A 84 -8.73 -2.40 -8.73
CA ILE A 84 -8.73 -3.46 -7.73
C ILE A 84 -7.79 -3.07 -6.60
N VAL A 85 -8.24 -3.24 -5.35
CA VAL A 85 -7.34 -3.22 -4.18
C VAL A 85 -7.07 -4.64 -3.70
N THR A 86 -5.85 -4.89 -3.25
CA THR A 86 -5.42 -6.24 -2.84
C THR A 86 -5.90 -6.64 -1.46
N GLY A 87 -6.61 -5.78 -0.74
CA GLY A 87 -7.20 -6.08 0.57
C GLY A 87 -7.79 -4.84 1.22
N ASP A 88 -8.16 -4.98 2.50
CA ASP A 88 -8.69 -3.89 3.32
C ASP A 88 -7.67 -2.76 3.47
N ILE A 89 -8.14 -1.51 3.55
CA ILE A 89 -7.29 -0.32 3.54
C ILE A 89 -7.24 0.41 4.89
N GLY A 90 -6.17 1.20 5.09
CA GLY A 90 -6.03 2.16 6.18
C GLY A 90 -5.56 1.59 7.52
N ARG A 91 -5.31 0.26 7.64
CA ARG A 91 -4.90 -0.33 8.94
C ARG A 91 -3.56 0.18 9.41
N HIS A 92 -2.54 0.23 8.54
CA HIS A 92 -1.21 0.72 8.96
C HIS A 92 -1.29 2.14 9.49
N GLY A 93 -1.86 3.07 8.70
CA GLY A 93 -2.01 4.46 9.13
C GLY A 93 -2.78 4.60 10.44
N CYS A 94 -3.85 3.83 10.63
CA CYS A 94 -4.61 3.79 11.86
C CYS A 94 -3.77 3.29 13.05
N THR A 95 -3.04 2.17 12.89
CA THR A 95 -2.14 1.62 13.93
C THR A 95 -1.10 2.65 14.36
N ILE A 96 -0.42 3.29 13.41
CA ILE A 96 0.62 4.28 13.73
C ILE A 96 0.05 5.52 14.44
N LEU A 97 -1.15 5.96 14.04
CA LEU A 97 -1.82 7.07 14.73
C LEU A 97 -2.11 6.73 16.20
N LEU A 98 -2.68 5.55 16.45
CA LEU A 98 -3.03 5.10 17.80
C LEU A 98 -1.78 4.88 18.69
N GLU A 99 -0.67 4.43 18.12
CA GLU A 99 0.58 4.21 18.85
C GLU A 99 1.35 5.50 19.15
N ARG A 100 1.19 6.54 18.33
CA ARG A 100 1.92 7.80 18.50
C ARG A 100 1.20 8.84 19.34
N GLU A 101 -0.11 8.83 19.30
CA GLU A 101 -0.95 9.86 19.91
C GLU A 101 -1.93 9.22 20.89
N ASP A 102 -1.98 9.72 22.10
CA ASP A 102 -2.95 9.28 23.11
C ASP A 102 -4.31 9.95 22.87
N PHE A 103 -5.10 9.35 21.99
CA PHE A 103 -6.47 9.79 21.74
C PHE A 103 -7.48 9.23 22.77
N GLY A 104 -7.03 8.40 23.72
CA GLY A 104 -7.93 7.67 24.61
C GLY A 104 -8.86 6.68 23.88
N ILE A 105 -8.44 6.23 22.69
CA ILE A 105 -9.17 5.25 21.87
C ILE A 105 -8.52 3.89 22.04
N ASP A 106 -9.27 2.93 22.55
CA ASP A 106 -8.87 1.51 22.64
C ASP A 106 -9.48 0.77 21.44
N ALA A 107 -8.66 0.42 20.47
CA ALA A 107 -9.07 -0.31 19.28
C ALA A 107 -8.02 -1.37 18.89
N ASP A 108 -8.46 -2.59 18.65
CA ASP A 108 -7.61 -3.70 18.20
C ASP A 108 -7.35 -3.60 16.69
N VAL A 109 -6.43 -2.70 16.32
CA VAL A 109 -6.00 -2.50 14.94
C VAL A 109 -4.53 -2.86 14.83
N THR A 110 -4.20 -3.78 13.93
CA THR A 110 -2.82 -4.19 13.62
C THR A 110 -2.44 -3.74 12.22
N SER A 111 -1.17 -3.35 12.04
CA SER A 111 -0.63 -2.98 10.74
C SER A 111 -0.83 -4.07 9.68
N ASP A 112 -1.02 -3.63 8.45
CA ASP A 112 -1.12 -4.50 7.27
C ASP A 112 0.23 -4.77 6.59
N CYS A 113 1.36 -4.41 7.21
CA CYS A 113 2.69 -4.70 6.67
C CYS A 113 2.82 -6.16 6.25
N ALA A 114 3.20 -6.38 4.98
CA ALA A 114 3.33 -7.71 4.39
C ALA A 114 4.27 -7.73 3.19
N PRO A 115 5.00 -8.82 2.94
CA PRO A 115 5.73 -9.02 1.70
C PRO A 115 4.75 -9.34 0.57
N LEU A 116 4.80 -8.59 -0.54
CA LEU A 116 3.78 -8.65 -1.58
C LEU A 116 4.21 -9.38 -2.85
N TRP A 117 5.48 -9.79 -2.96
CA TRP A 117 5.95 -10.44 -4.20
C TRP A 117 5.15 -11.69 -4.56
N GLY A 118 4.82 -12.54 -3.59
CA GLY A 118 4.00 -13.73 -3.84
C GLY A 118 2.63 -13.40 -4.44
N THR A 119 2.02 -12.32 -3.98
CA THR A 119 0.73 -11.81 -4.51
C THR A 119 0.88 -11.25 -5.92
N VAL A 120 1.90 -10.42 -6.18
CA VAL A 120 2.19 -9.88 -7.52
C VAL A 120 2.44 -11.00 -8.51
N LYS A 121 3.29 -11.96 -8.15
CA LYS A 121 3.59 -13.13 -8.98
C LYS A 121 2.32 -13.91 -9.36
N ALA A 122 1.46 -14.22 -8.38
CA ALA A 122 0.22 -14.95 -8.64
C ALA A 122 -0.70 -14.19 -9.61
N VAL A 123 -0.79 -12.86 -9.50
CA VAL A 123 -1.57 -12.03 -10.44
C VAL A 123 -0.95 -12.06 -11.84
N MET A 124 0.38 -11.92 -11.96
CA MET A 124 1.08 -11.96 -13.25
C MET A 124 0.98 -13.34 -13.93
N GLU A 125 0.93 -14.43 -13.16
CA GLU A 125 0.68 -15.79 -13.67
C GLU A 125 -0.79 -15.97 -14.11
N THR A 126 -1.70 -15.15 -13.59
CA THR A 126 -3.14 -15.21 -13.92
C THR A 126 -3.46 -14.50 -15.23
N THR A 127 -2.85 -13.35 -15.47
CA THR A 127 -3.01 -12.55 -16.70
C THR A 127 -1.75 -11.77 -17.01
N HIS A 128 -1.48 -11.58 -18.30
CA HIS A 128 -0.41 -10.69 -18.78
C HIS A 128 -0.94 -9.31 -19.18
N ASP A 129 -2.27 -9.13 -19.17
CA ASP A 129 -2.92 -7.86 -19.49
C ASP A 129 -3.11 -7.04 -18.20
N LEU A 130 -2.00 -6.51 -17.72
CA LEU A 130 -1.90 -5.69 -16.51
C LEU A 130 -1.34 -4.33 -16.89
N HIS A 131 -2.02 -3.26 -16.53
CA HIS A 131 -1.61 -1.90 -16.86
C HIS A 131 -0.87 -1.23 -15.69
N VAL A 132 -1.44 -1.31 -14.48
CA VAL A 132 -0.88 -0.69 -13.29
C VAL A 132 -0.85 -1.67 -12.13
N ILE A 133 0.27 -1.69 -11.41
CA ILE A 133 0.40 -2.24 -10.05
C ILE A 133 1.17 -1.21 -9.23
N ARG A 134 0.55 -0.63 -8.22
CA ARG A 134 1.10 0.46 -7.43
C ARG A 134 0.82 0.24 -5.95
N ASP A 135 1.83 0.34 -5.12
CA ASP A 135 1.69 0.33 -3.66
C ASP A 135 0.88 1.53 -3.16
N ALA A 136 0.07 1.30 -2.12
CA ALA A 136 -0.77 2.33 -1.52
C ALA A 136 -0.20 2.84 -0.18
N THR A 137 1.11 3.08 -0.14
CA THR A 137 1.84 3.49 1.06
C THR A 137 1.50 4.94 1.45
N ARG A 138 2.37 5.88 1.24
CA ARG A 138 2.20 7.25 1.67
C ARG A 138 0.99 7.92 1.02
N GLY A 139 0.04 8.40 1.87
CA GLY A 139 -1.21 9.01 1.40
C GLY A 139 -2.27 8.02 0.94
N GLY A 140 -2.05 6.72 1.13
CA GLY A 140 -3.03 5.67 0.90
C GLY A 140 -3.50 5.53 -0.54
N VAL A 141 -4.60 4.83 -0.70
CA VAL A 141 -5.23 4.56 -2.01
C VAL A 141 -5.67 5.87 -2.69
N GLY A 142 -6.20 6.83 -1.92
CA GLY A 142 -6.70 8.09 -2.48
C GLY A 142 -5.63 8.89 -3.22
N THR A 143 -4.42 9.00 -2.64
CA THR A 143 -3.30 9.69 -3.28
C THR A 143 -2.84 8.96 -4.53
N VAL A 144 -2.67 7.64 -4.44
CA VAL A 144 -2.25 6.79 -5.58
C VAL A 144 -3.21 6.93 -6.77
N LEU A 145 -4.51 6.95 -6.51
CA LEU A 145 -5.51 7.12 -7.58
C LEU A 145 -5.39 8.48 -8.26
N TYR A 146 -5.11 9.55 -7.52
CA TYR A 146 -4.86 10.87 -8.11
C TYR A 146 -3.57 10.92 -8.94
N GLU A 147 -2.49 10.28 -8.46
CA GLU A 147 -1.24 10.16 -9.20
C GLU A 147 -1.47 9.44 -10.53
N ILE A 148 -2.11 8.26 -10.52
CA ILE A 148 -2.42 7.48 -11.72
C ILE A 148 -3.34 8.24 -12.68
N ALA A 149 -4.40 8.89 -12.16
CA ALA A 149 -5.32 9.69 -12.97
C ALA A 149 -4.60 10.82 -13.71
N GLY A 150 -3.65 11.50 -13.05
CA GLY A 150 -2.83 12.55 -13.63
C GLY A 150 -1.83 12.03 -14.65
N GLU A 151 -1.06 11.01 -14.29
CA GLU A 151 0.00 10.44 -15.13
C GLU A 151 -0.55 9.76 -16.41
N SER A 152 -1.69 9.08 -16.29
CA SER A 152 -2.38 8.40 -17.41
C SER A 152 -3.33 9.32 -18.16
N ASN A 153 -3.58 10.54 -17.69
CA ASN A 153 -4.53 11.49 -18.25
C ASN A 153 -5.94 10.91 -18.41
N VAL A 154 -6.43 10.21 -17.39
CA VAL A 154 -7.74 9.56 -17.32
C VAL A 154 -8.53 10.04 -16.10
N GLY A 155 -9.85 9.79 -16.10
CA GLY A 155 -10.67 9.94 -14.91
C GLY A 155 -10.77 8.62 -14.14
N ILE A 156 -11.09 8.69 -12.87
CA ILE A 156 -11.34 7.52 -12.01
C ILE A 156 -12.71 7.66 -11.37
N LYS A 157 -13.50 6.59 -11.45
CA LYS A 157 -14.78 6.47 -10.75
C LYS A 157 -14.67 5.37 -9.70
N LEU A 158 -14.82 5.74 -8.42
CA LEU A 158 -14.84 4.81 -7.30
C LEU A 158 -16.27 4.50 -6.86
N ASP A 159 -16.48 3.29 -6.38
CA ASP A 159 -17.65 2.89 -5.60
C ASP A 159 -17.27 2.84 -4.11
N ALA A 160 -17.74 3.82 -3.33
CA ALA A 160 -17.45 3.91 -1.90
C ALA A 160 -17.89 2.67 -1.11
N ALA A 161 -18.98 2.02 -1.51
CA ALA A 161 -19.50 0.82 -0.86
C ALA A 161 -18.61 -0.42 -1.10
N ALA A 162 -17.90 -0.44 -2.22
CA ALA A 162 -17.02 -1.54 -2.60
C ALA A 162 -15.62 -1.46 -1.93
N VAL A 163 -15.24 -0.30 -1.37
CA VAL A 163 -13.93 -0.14 -0.71
C VAL A 163 -13.88 -0.92 0.59
N PRO A 164 -13.00 -1.92 0.73
CA PRO A 164 -12.93 -2.74 1.94
C PRO A 164 -12.21 -1.99 3.07
N VAL A 165 -12.94 -1.64 4.11
CA VAL A 165 -12.42 -1.01 5.33
C VAL A 165 -12.92 -1.79 6.54
N LYS A 166 -12.01 -2.20 7.42
CA LYS A 166 -12.39 -2.93 8.64
C LYS A 166 -13.22 -2.05 9.58
N PRO A 167 -14.19 -2.64 10.32
CA PRO A 167 -15.04 -1.88 11.24
C PRO A 167 -14.25 -1.05 12.26
N GLU A 168 -13.15 -1.59 12.79
CA GLU A 168 -12.27 -0.95 13.75
C GLU A 168 -11.65 0.32 13.15
N VAL A 169 -11.15 0.25 11.91
CA VAL A 169 -10.60 1.38 11.18
C VAL A 169 -11.67 2.43 10.89
N LYS A 170 -12.87 1.99 10.45
CA LYS A 170 -14.03 2.90 10.26
C LYS A 170 -14.38 3.64 11.55
N GLY A 171 -14.38 2.91 12.68
CA GLY A 171 -14.67 3.49 14.00
C GLY A 171 -13.66 4.57 14.39
N VAL A 172 -12.37 4.27 14.31
CA VAL A 172 -11.30 5.24 14.64
C VAL A 172 -11.36 6.45 13.69
N CYS A 173 -11.47 6.22 12.38
CA CYS A 173 -11.58 7.31 11.40
C CYS A 173 -12.81 8.20 11.66
N GLY A 174 -13.96 7.59 11.99
CA GLY A 174 -15.18 8.33 12.32
C GLY A 174 -15.02 9.22 13.56
N MET A 175 -14.32 8.75 14.59
CA MET A 175 -14.05 9.54 15.80
C MET A 175 -13.06 10.68 15.55
N LEU A 176 -12.07 10.47 14.70
CA LEU A 176 -11.01 11.45 14.42
C LEU A 176 -11.30 12.34 13.21
N GLY A 177 -12.40 12.13 12.49
CA GLY A 177 -12.74 12.88 11.28
C GLY A 177 -11.78 12.59 10.11
N LEU A 178 -11.26 11.38 10.02
CA LEU A 178 -10.31 10.97 8.99
C LEU A 178 -10.99 10.17 7.88
N GLU A 179 -10.45 10.27 6.65
CA GLU A 179 -10.88 9.47 5.51
C GLU A 179 -9.95 8.27 5.33
N PRO A 180 -10.44 7.02 5.45
CA PRO A 180 -9.62 5.81 5.33
C PRO A 180 -8.82 5.71 4.02
N LEU A 181 -9.33 6.29 2.92
CA LEU A 181 -8.66 6.30 1.62
C LEU A 181 -7.29 6.99 1.65
N TYR A 182 -7.05 7.90 2.61
CA TYR A 182 -5.78 8.64 2.74
C TYR A 182 -4.85 8.10 3.82
N LEU A 183 -5.26 7.07 4.54
CA LEU A 183 -4.39 6.39 5.49
C LEU A 183 -3.42 5.45 4.78
N ALA A 184 -2.16 5.48 5.20
CA ALA A 184 -1.12 4.64 4.64
C ALA A 184 -1.44 3.14 4.76
N CYS A 185 -1.06 2.38 3.74
CA CYS A 185 -1.12 0.93 3.69
C CYS A 185 0.27 0.39 3.34
N GLU A 186 0.84 -0.47 4.19
CA GLU A 186 2.19 -1.01 3.99
C GLU A 186 2.19 -2.44 3.42
N GLY A 187 1.00 -3.00 3.21
CA GLY A 187 0.78 -4.32 2.64
C GLY A 187 -0.35 -4.34 1.61
N ARG A 188 -0.63 -3.23 0.93
CA ARG A 188 -1.69 -3.13 -0.08
C ARG A 188 -1.22 -2.49 -1.36
N MET A 189 -1.83 -2.91 -2.45
CA MET A 189 -1.61 -2.36 -3.79
C MET A 189 -2.93 -2.04 -4.46
N VAL A 190 -2.86 -1.09 -5.39
CA VAL A 190 -3.87 -0.82 -6.40
C VAL A 190 -3.41 -1.50 -7.69
N ILE A 191 -4.30 -2.27 -8.30
CA ILE A 191 -4.09 -2.93 -9.59
C ILE A 191 -5.12 -2.39 -10.58
N MET A 192 -4.68 -2.05 -11.79
CA MET A 192 -5.59 -1.71 -12.90
C MET A 192 -5.34 -2.65 -14.06
N ALA A 193 -6.42 -3.22 -14.57
CA ALA A 193 -6.43 -4.17 -15.68
C ALA A 193 -7.77 -4.11 -16.40
N PRO A 194 -7.86 -4.59 -17.67
CA PRO A 194 -9.12 -4.65 -18.38
C PRO A 194 -10.21 -5.32 -17.56
N LYS A 195 -11.42 -4.78 -17.61
CA LYS A 195 -12.58 -5.25 -16.83
C LYS A 195 -12.84 -6.76 -17.00
N ALA A 196 -12.50 -7.31 -18.17
CA ALA A 196 -12.65 -8.75 -18.45
C ALA A 196 -11.73 -9.64 -17.58
N GLU A 197 -10.61 -9.11 -17.09
CA GLU A 197 -9.66 -9.83 -16.25
C GLU A 197 -9.93 -9.66 -14.74
N ALA A 198 -10.74 -8.66 -14.36
CA ALA A 198 -10.87 -8.20 -12.99
C ALA A 198 -11.34 -9.28 -12.01
N GLU A 199 -12.40 -10.01 -12.34
CA GLU A 199 -12.94 -11.07 -11.47
C GLU A 199 -11.91 -12.19 -11.24
N LYS A 200 -11.22 -12.60 -12.28
CA LYS A 200 -10.18 -13.63 -12.22
C LYS A 200 -8.98 -13.18 -11.35
N ILE A 201 -8.60 -11.90 -11.46
CA ILE A 201 -7.56 -11.30 -10.60
C ILE A 201 -8.01 -11.33 -9.14
N VAL A 202 -9.24 -10.88 -8.83
CA VAL A 202 -9.77 -10.88 -7.46
C VAL A 202 -9.88 -12.29 -6.89
N GLU A 203 -10.33 -13.26 -7.66
CA GLU A 203 -10.37 -14.67 -7.23
C GLU A 203 -8.97 -15.23 -6.91
N THR A 204 -7.97 -14.83 -7.68
CA THR A 204 -6.56 -15.19 -7.42
C THR A 204 -6.06 -14.51 -6.15
N LEU A 205 -6.29 -13.21 -6.01
CA LEU A 205 -5.90 -12.42 -4.85
C LEU A 205 -6.46 -13.00 -3.55
N LYS A 206 -7.75 -13.39 -3.54
CA LYS A 206 -8.41 -13.97 -2.34
C LYS A 206 -7.81 -15.30 -1.89
N LYS A 207 -7.03 -15.97 -2.73
CA LYS A 207 -6.28 -17.20 -2.39
C LYS A 207 -4.86 -16.90 -1.89
N CYS A 208 -4.37 -15.66 -2.09
CA CYS A 208 -3.04 -15.26 -1.64
C CYS A 208 -3.06 -14.91 -0.14
N PRO A 209 -1.98 -15.13 0.58
CA PRO A 209 -1.78 -14.57 1.90
C PRO A 209 -2.00 -13.05 1.86
N TYR A 210 -2.56 -12.49 2.93
CA TYR A 210 -2.79 -11.06 3.13
C TYR A 210 -3.83 -10.38 2.23
N SER A 211 -4.47 -11.10 1.28
CA SER A 211 -5.36 -10.49 0.26
C SER A 211 -6.80 -11.02 0.30
N ALA A 212 -7.26 -11.58 1.43
CA ALA A 212 -8.60 -12.17 1.56
C ALA A 212 -9.74 -11.16 1.27
N ASP A 213 -9.51 -9.88 1.56
CA ASP A 213 -10.48 -8.80 1.36
C ASP A 213 -10.30 -8.07 0.01
N ALA A 214 -9.58 -8.67 -0.95
CA ALA A 214 -9.41 -8.07 -2.27
C ALA A 214 -10.75 -7.78 -2.95
N ALA A 215 -10.87 -6.60 -3.56
CA ALA A 215 -12.13 -6.15 -4.17
C ALA A 215 -11.89 -5.26 -5.38
N ILE A 216 -12.86 -5.29 -6.32
CA ILE A 216 -12.98 -4.28 -7.35
C ILE A 216 -13.65 -3.06 -6.71
N ILE A 217 -12.98 -1.91 -6.74
CA ILE A 217 -13.45 -0.69 -6.07
C ILE A 217 -13.87 0.43 -7.03
N GLY A 218 -13.76 0.21 -8.34
CA GLY A 218 -14.11 1.22 -9.32
C GLY A 218 -13.64 0.89 -10.72
N GLU A 219 -13.67 1.91 -11.56
CA GLU A 219 -13.29 1.84 -12.96
C GLU A 219 -12.56 3.11 -13.45
N VAL A 220 -11.72 2.94 -14.45
CA VAL A 220 -11.05 4.04 -15.15
C VAL A 220 -11.98 4.52 -16.27
N ILE A 221 -12.20 5.83 -16.35
CA ILE A 221 -13.09 6.47 -17.32
C ILE A 221 -12.33 7.47 -18.21
N ALA A 222 -12.85 7.70 -19.42
CA ALA A 222 -12.29 8.69 -20.34
C ALA A 222 -12.59 10.13 -19.91
N ASP A 223 -13.72 10.32 -19.25
CA ASP A 223 -14.17 11.63 -18.80
C ASP A 223 -13.42 12.10 -17.55
N GLN A 224 -13.32 13.42 -17.36
CA GLN A 224 -12.73 14.07 -16.19
C GLN A 224 -11.26 13.69 -15.93
N PRO A 225 -10.34 13.85 -16.90
CA PRO A 225 -8.92 13.51 -16.71
C PRO A 225 -8.30 14.17 -15.47
N GLY A 226 -7.49 13.42 -14.73
CA GLY A 226 -6.86 13.87 -13.50
C GLY A 226 -7.81 14.02 -12.30
N ARG A 227 -9.04 13.51 -12.39
CA ARG A 227 -10.03 13.58 -11.31
C ARG A 227 -10.39 12.18 -10.80
N VAL A 228 -10.69 12.13 -9.50
CA VAL A 228 -11.24 10.95 -8.85
C VAL A 228 -12.63 11.30 -8.35
N VAL A 229 -13.65 10.66 -8.90
CA VAL A 229 -15.06 10.82 -8.52
C VAL A 229 -15.47 9.60 -7.72
N MET A 230 -16.11 9.80 -6.60
CA MET A 230 -16.62 8.72 -5.74
C MET A 230 -18.14 8.69 -5.80
N GLU A 231 -18.70 7.55 -6.12
CA GLU A 231 -20.12 7.27 -5.95
C GLU A 231 -20.37 6.85 -4.50
N THR A 232 -21.19 7.63 -3.80
CA THR A 232 -21.52 7.37 -2.41
C THR A 232 -22.52 6.24 -2.26
N GLU A 233 -22.64 5.67 -1.06
CA GLU A 233 -23.60 4.59 -0.75
C GLU A 233 -25.08 4.95 -1.07
N ILE A 234 -25.41 6.24 -1.15
CA ILE A 234 -26.74 6.74 -1.51
C ILE A 234 -26.87 7.10 -3.01
N GLY A 235 -25.87 6.74 -3.84
CA GLY A 235 -25.89 6.94 -5.30
C GLY A 235 -25.59 8.36 -5.77
N THR A 236 -25.10 9.26 -4.90
CA THR A 236 -24.63 10.57 -5.33
C THR A 236 -23.17 10.53 -5.71
N GLN A 237 -22.77 11.35 -6.68
CA GLN A 237 -21.37 11.49 -7.06
C GLN A 237 -20.75 12.72 -6.38
N ALA A 238 -19.60 12.53 -5.79
CA ALA A 238 -18.79 13.59 -5.21
C ALA A 238 -17.36 13.49 -5.71
N LEU A 239 -16.72 14.63 -5.90
CA LEU A 239 -15.27 14.64 -6.16
C LEU A 239 -14.57 14.20 -4.87
N LEU A 240 -13.72 13.17 -4.95
CA LEU A 240 -12.84 12.85 -3.82
C LEU A 240 -11.91 14.05 -3.60
N PRO A 241 -11.83 14.64 -2.39
CA PRO A 241 -10.94 15.77 -2.16
C PRO A 241 -9.50 15.41 -2.50
N GLN A 242 -8.77 16.30 -3.18
CA GLN A 242 -7.34 16.06 -3.38
C GLN A 242 -6.62 16.04 -2.03
N PRO A 243 -5.60 15.17 -1.85
CA PRO A 243 -4.84 15.16 -0.62
C PRO A 243 -4.20 16.53 -0.41
N GLY A 244 -4.59 17.21 0.66
CA GLY A 244 -4.11 18.54 1.04
C GLY A 244 -3.43 18.48 2.41
N GLY A 245 -2.29 19.14 2.57
CA GLY A 245 -1.54 19.16 3.81
C GLY A 245 -0.60 17.97 3.99
N GLU A 246 -0.19 17.73 5.23
CA GLU A 246 0.71 16.62 5.54
C GLU A 246 -0.03 15.28 5.57
N LEU A 247 0.46 14.37 4.75
CA LEU A 247 -0.04 12.99 4.69
C LEU A 247 0.35 12.24 5.97
N LEU A 248 -0.62 11.65 6.65
CA LEU A 248 -0.42 10.82 7.84
C LEU A 248 -0.14 9.36 7.46
N PRO A 249 0.59 8.62 8.33
CA PRO A 249 1.45 9.07 9.42
C PRO A 249 2.80 9.58 8.91
N ARG A 250 3.38 10.50 9.67
CA ARG A 250 4.74 11.00 9.39
C ARG A 250 5.79 10.05 9.91
#